data_b47b0584f0603259b0f394114019828f
#
_entry.id   b47b0584f0603259b0f394114019828f
#
_cell.length_a   1.000
_cell.length_b   1.000
_cell.length_c   1.000
_cell.angle_alpha   90.00
_cell.angle_beta   90.00
_cell.angle_gamma   90.00
#
_symmetry.space_group_name_H-M   'P 1'
#
loop_
_entity.id
_entity.type
_entity.pdbx_description
1 polymer ?
#
loop_
_entity_poly.entity_id
_entity_poly.type
_entity_poly.pdbx_seq_one_letter_code
_entity_poly.pdbx_strand_id
1 'polypeptide(L)'
;QAIYGVQPEGKLSVEYTYETFSFPDGEAYTLCKPQYSISEWYAEEIKPEDLFCTVRIPLRHVGMGQMMALDPIEIEALAAKSNYPEYGISGRCNYITERGVRSLGLSGNKAQHADLTVELGFSSDMGVTNSRYPEEICEGQTQVNQGSMMGLSYDQLDVSTEEMENVDLYMQSLGVPARRNINDPQVIKGEQNFYKAKCHLCHVTTLHTKPRGTVLLNNTQLPWLGGQTIHPYSDYLLHDMGSEIMGVGLNDNYVSGLARGNEWRTTPLWGIGLQEKVNGHTYFPVSYTHLTLPTK
;
A
#
# COMPACT_ATOMS: atom_id res chain seq x y z
N GLN A 1 23.58 -1.49 11.45
CA GLN A 1 24.38 -0.30 11.01
C GLN A 1 24.80 0.55 12.23
N ALA A 2 23.89 0.96 13.11
CA ALA A 2 24.20 1.81 14.25
C ALA A 2 25.24 1.22 15.22
N ILE A 3 25.23 -0.10 15.39
CA ILE A 3 26.18 -0.80 16.29
C ILE A 3 27.63 -0.66 15.78
N TYR A 4 27.82 -0.62 14.48
CA TYR A 4 29.16 -0.54 13.86
C TYR A 4 29.56 0.89 13.48
N GLY A 5 28.74 1.90 13.81
CA GLY A 5 28.99 3.30 13.47
C GLY A 5 28.97 3.58 11.96
N VAL A 6 28.32 2.72 11.18
CA VAL A 6 28.21 2.87 9.73
C VAL A 6 27.10 3.87 9.40
N GLN A 7 27.40 4.80 8.52
CA GLN A 7 26.41 5.76 8.01
C GLN A 7 25.37 5.05 7.12
N PRO A 8 24.14 5.56 7.04
CA PRO A 8 23.18 5.11 6.02
C PRO A 8 23.72 5.38 4.61
N GLU A 9 23.05 4.88 3.59
CA GLU A 9 23.45 5.05 2.18
C GLU A 9 23.46 6.52 1.75
N GLY A 10 22.53 7.29 2.27
CA GLY A 10 22.43 8.70 1.96
C GLY A 10 21.39 9.41 2.82
N LYS A 11 21.25 10.72 2.62
CA LYS A 11 20.28 11.55 3.30
C LYS A 11 19.18 11.98 2.33
N LEU A 12 17.95 11.52 2.59
CA LEU A 12 16.78 11.95 1.85
C LEU A 12 16.42 13.40 2.19
N SER A 13 16.17 14.21 1.16
CA SER A 13 15.61 15.56 1.26
C SER A 13 14.27 15.63 0.53
N VAL A 14 13.37 16.44 1.07
CA VAL A 14 12.05 16.66 0.51
C VAL A 14 11.83 18.18 0.35
N GLU A 15 11.52 18.60 -0.87
CA GLU A 15 11.05 19.94 -1.16
C GLU A 15 9.58 19.88 -1.58
N TYR A 16 8.81 20.93 -1.25
CA TYR A 16 7.39 20.96 -1.58
C TYR A 16 7.12 22.10 -2.54
N THR A 17 6.48 21.79 -3.67
CA THR A 17 5.89 22.76 -4.57
C THR A 17 4.37 22.73 -4.45
N TYR A 18 3.73 23.87 -4.69
CA TYR A 18 2.29 24.03 -4.58
C TYR A 18 1.72 24.52 -5.89
N GLU A 19 0.72 23.81 -6.42
CA GLU A 19 0.04 24.16 -7.65
C GLU A 19 -1.45 24.36 -7.38
N THR A 20 -2.00 25.48 -7.87
CA THR A 20 -3.41 25.81 -7.68
C THR A 20 -4.20 25.52 -8.95
N PHE A 21 -5.29 24.82 -8.78
CA PHE A 21 -6.25 24.44 -9.82
C PHE A 21 -7.64 24.97 -9.46
N SER A 22 -8.57 24.90 -10.40
CA SER A 22 -9.96 25.29 -10.17
C SER A 22 -10.91 24.19 -10.64
N PHE A 23 -11.96 23.97 -9.85
CA PHE A 23 -13.10 23.17 -10.29
C PHE A 23 -13.91 23.93 -11.37
N PRO A 24 -14.78 23.21 -12.13
CA PRO A 24 -15.62 23.84 -13.18
C PRO A 24 -16.54 24.95 -12.68
N ASP A 25 -16.89 24.96 -11.38
CA ASP A 25 -17.67 26.02 -10.72
C ASP A 25 -16.85 27.23 -10.29
N GLY A 26 -15.52 27.18 -10.50
CA GLY A 26 -14.58 28.26 -10.15
C GLY A 26 -13.99 28.15 -8.74
N GLU A 27 -14.40 27.20 -7.91
CA GLU A 27 -13.75 26.98 -6.61
C GLU A 27 -12.30 26.52 -6.81
N ALA A 28 -11.35 27.22 -6.17
CA ALA A 28 -9.94 26.90 -6.28
C ALA A 28 -9.51 25.86 -5.23
N TYR A 29 -8.57 25.00 -5.61
CA TYR A 29 -7.90 24.08 -4.70
C TYR A 29 -6.40 24.03 -5.00
N THR A 30 -5.60 23.76 -3.98
CA THR A 30 -4.14 23.71 -4.12
C THR A 30 -3.66 22.30 -3.82
N LEU A 31 -2.84 21.76 -4.70
CA LEU A 31 -2.15 20.50 -4.51
C LEU A 31 -0.71 20.75 -4.07
N CYS A 32 -0.25 19.92 -3.14
CA CYS A 32 1.12 19.90 -2.68
C CYS A 32 1.87 18.79 -3.39
N LYS A 33 2.92 19.13 -4.12
CA LYS A 33 3.78 18.18 -4.84
C LYS A 33 5.11 18.05 -4.11
N PRO A 34 5.40 16.91 -3.45
CA PRO A 34 6.71 16.65 -2.88
C PRO A 34 7.71 16.29 -4.00
N GLN A 35 8.92 16.82 -3.87
CA GLN A 35 10.07 16.47 -4.70
C GLN A 35 11.12 15.83 -3.80
N TYR A 36 11.51 14.61 -4.11
CA TYR A 36 12.47 13.86 -3.32
C TYR A 36 13.83 13.89 -4.01
N SER A 37 14.87 14.05 -3.21
CA SER A 37 16.27 13.97 -3.67
C SER A 37 17.14 13.39 -2.57
N ILE A 38 18.29 12.86 -2.95
CA ILE A 38 19.32 12.48 -1.99
C ILE A 38 20.32 13.63 -1.93
N SER A 39 20.34 14.35 -0.81
CA SER A 39 21.15 15.56 -0.64
C SER A 39 22.60 15.27 -0.28
N GLU A 40 22.86 14.13 0.33
CA GLU A 40 24.20 13.68 0.72
C GLU A 40 24.28 12.17 0.50
N TRP A 41 25.34 11.72 -0.15
CA TRP A 41 25.67 10.30 -0.32
C TRP A 41 26.73 9.89 0.69
N TYR A 42 26.49 8.84 1.44
CA TYR A 42 27.44 8.24 2.37
C TYR A 42 27.96 6.89 1.87
N ALA A 43 27.35 6.36 0.82
CA ALA A 43 27.79 5.22 0.04
C ALA A 43 28.19 5.67 -1.37
N GLU A 44 28.44 4.71 -2.27
CA GLU A 44 28.69 4.99 -3.67
C GLU A 44 27.46 5.68 -4.30
N GLU A 45 27.68 6.82 -4.95
CA GLU A 45 26.61 7.59 -5.58
C GLU A 45 26.01 6.82 -6.76
N ILE A 46 24.70 6.62 -6.72
CA ILE A 46 23.94 6.02 -7.82
C ILE A 46 23.70 7.10 -8.87
N LYS A 47 23.96 6.80 -10.13
CA LYS A 47 23.70 7.74 -11.23
C LYS A 47 22.21 8.06 -11.32
N PRO A 48 21.84 9.31 -11.67
CA PRO A 48 20.45 9.72 -11.77
C PRO A 48 19.58 8.83 -12.67
N GLU A 49 20.13 8.29 -13.74
CA GLU A 49 19.44 7.37 -14.65
C GLU A 49 19.15 5.99 -14.07
N ASP A 50 19.92 5.59 -13.06
CA ASP A 50 19.79 4.29 -12.37
C ASP A 50 19.05 4.42 -11.03
N LEU A 51 18.78 5.67 -10.59
CA LEU A 51 18.12 5.97 -9.33
C LEU A 51 16.60 6.02 -9.50
N PHE A 52 15.92 5.06 -8.90
CA PHE A 52 14.46 5.07 -8.80
C PHE A 52 14.05 5.38 -7.37
N CYS A 53 13.42 6.53 -7.17
CA CYS A 53 12.96 6.97 -5.87
C CYS A 53 11.44 7.13 -5.88
N THR A 54 10.76 6.40 -5.01
CA THR A 54 9.33 6.58 -4.78
C THR A 54 9.07 6.60 -3.28
N VAL A 55 8.31 7.59 -2.82
CA VAL A 55 7.91 7.71 -1.42
C VAL A 55 6.40 7.57 -1.32
N ARG A 56 5.95 6.70 -0.45
CA ARG A 56 4.53 6.35 -0.32
C ARG A 56 4.11 6.43 1.14
N ILE A 57 2.94 6.98 1.39
CA ILE A 57 2.34 6.93 2.72
C ILE A 57 1.92 5.49 3.00
N PRO A 58 2.28 4.92 4.16
CA PRO A 58 1.90 3.56 4.52
C PRO A 58 0.39 3.35 4.52
N LEU A 59 -0.02 2.15 4.12
CA LEU A 59 -1.41 1.72 4.17
C LEU A 59 -1.85 1.49 5.62
N ARG A 60 -3.15 1.61 5.86
CA ARG A 60 -3.72 1.28 7.16
C ARG A 60 -3.73 -0.23 7.37
N HIS A 61 -3.44 -0.67 8.58
CA HIS A 61 -3.37 -2.09 8.94
C HIS A 61 -4.74 -2.73 9.26
N VAL A 62 -5.78 -1.92 9.48
CA VAL A 62 -7.12 -2.45 9.79
C VAL A 62 -7.67 -3.26 8.61
N GLY A 63 -8.23 -4.43 8.91
CA GLY A 63 -8.85 -5.30 7.92
C GLY A 63 -7.88 -6.11 7.04
N MET A 64 -6.57 -6.12 7.35
CA MET A 64 -5.60 -6.87 6.56
C MET A 64 -5.91 -8.37 6.52
N GLY A 65 -6.33 -8.97 7.63
CA GLY A 65 -6.75 -10.37 7.64
C GLY A 65 -7.98 -10.64 6.75
N GLN A 66 -8.94 -9.73 6.72
CA GLN A 66 -10.10 -9.84 5.83
C GLN A 66 -9.70 -9.71 4.36
N MET A 67 -8.75 -8.81 4.05
CA MET A 67 -8.17 -8.68 2.72
C MET A 67 -7.47 -9.98 2.29
N MET A 68 -6.68 -10.60 3.16
CA MET A 68 -5.99 -11.87 2.88
C MET A 68 -6.97 -13.02 2.64
N ALA A 69 -8.13 -12.96 3.27
CA ALA A 69 -9.16 -13.97 3.13
C ALA A 69 -10.10 -13.75 1.93
N LEU A 70 -9.93 -12.69 1.13
CA LEU A 70 -10.74 -12.43 -0.05
C LEU A 70 -10.72 -13.60 -1.02
N ASP A 71 -11.85 -13.82 -1.69
CA ASP A 71 -11.94 -14.82 -2.75
C ASP A 71 -11.32 -14.24 -4.05
N PRO A 72 -10.21 -14.82 -4.55
CA PRO A 72 -9.58 -14.36 -5.78
C PRO A 72 -10.52 -14.41 -6.98
N ILE A 73 -11.44 -15.38 -7.01
CA ILE A 73 -12.41 -15.52 -8.11
C ILE A 73 -13.32 -14.29 -8.19
N GLU A 74 -13.73 -13.76 -7.03
CA GLU A 74 -14.56 -12.55 -7.00
C GLU A 74 -13.79 -11.32 -7.53
N ILE A 75 -12.52 -11.18 -7.15
CA ILE A 75 -11.67 -10.08 -7.62
C ILE A 75 -11.40 -10.19 -9.14
N GLU A 76 -11.12 -11.39 -9.63
CA GLU A 76 -10.93 -11.65 -11.06
C GLU A 76 -12.22 -11.37 -11.86
N ALA A 77 -13.37 -11.70 -11.31
CA ALA A 77 -14.68 -11.40 -11.92
C ALA A 77 -14.96 -9.89 -11.95
N LEU A 78 -14.48 -9.14 -10.96
CA LEU A 78 -14.52 -7.66 -10.99
C LEU A 78 -13.60 -7.11 -12.07
N ALA A 79 -12.37 -7.61 -12.20
CA ALA A 79 -11.44 -7.19 -13.23
C ALA A 79 -12.01 -7.39 -14.65
N ALA A 80 -12.72 -8.50 -14.89
CA ALA A 80 -13.36 -8.78 -16.16
C ALA A 80 -14.48 -7.78 -16.51
N LYS A 81 -15.05 -7.08 -15.54
CA LYS A 81 -16.14 -6.10 -15.69
C LYS A 81 -15.67 -4.64 -15.54
N SER A 82 -14.51 -4.41 -14.95
CA SER A 82 -14.01 -3.07 -14.62
C SER A 82 -13.42 -2.38 -15.84
N ASN A 83 -14.26 -2.08 -16.82
CA ASN A 83 -13.90 -1.31 -18.01
C ASN A 83 -15.04 -0.34 -18.34
N TYR A 84 -14.83 0.92 -17.98
CA TYR A 84 -15.80 2.01 -18.17
C TYR A 84 -15.14 3.13 -18.97
N PRO A 85 -15.00 2.97 -20.30
CA PRO A 85 -14.27 3.91 -21.16
C PRO A 85 -14.88 5.31 -21.15
N GLU A 86 -16.19 5.42 -20.91
CA GLU A 86 -16.89 6.71 -20.78
C GLU A 86 -16.43 7.54 -19.58
N TYR A 87 -15.79 6.90 -18.59
CA TYR A 87 -15.22 7.54 -17.40
C TYR A 87 -13.69 7.45 -17.37
N GLY A 88 -13.06 6.83 -18.37
CA GLY A 88 -11.62 6.57 -18.38
C GLY A 88 -11.16 5.56 -17.32
N ILE A 89 -12.06 4.71 -16.83
CA ILE A 89 -11.78 3.74 -15.76
C ILE A 89 -11.54 2.37 -16.39
N SER A 90 -10.40 1.74 -16.01
CA SER A 90 -10.10 0.35 -16.34
C SER A 90 -9.39 -0.29 -15.15
N GLY A 91 -9.91 -1.44 -14.69
CA GLY A 91 -9.33 -2.18 -13.57
C GLY A 91 -8.72 -3.50 -14.01
N ARG A 92 -7.58 -3.87 -13.48
CA ARG A 92 -6.95 -5.17 -13.73
C ARG A 92 -6.29 -5.74 -12.49
N CYS A 93 -6.17 -7.07 -12.45
CA CYS A 93 -5.41 -7.75 -11.40
C CYS A 93 -3.91 -7.52 -11.57
N ASN A 94 -3.19 -7.44 -10.44
CA ASN A 94 -1.76 -7.68 -10.41
C ASN A 94 -1.52 -9.14 -10.02
N TYR A 95 -0.71 -9.85 -10.80
CA TYR A 95 -0.25 -11.19 -10.44
C TYR A 95 1.23 -11.15 -10.14
N ILE A 96 1.58 -11.79 -9.06
CA ILE A 96 2.95 -11.88 -8.57
C ILE A 96 3.36 -13.33 -8.47
N THR A 97 4.65 -13.59 -8.55
CA THR A 97 5.21 -14.93 -8.36
C THR A 97 6.15 -14.88 -7.18
N GLU A 98 5.73 -15.47 -6.08
CA GLU A 98 6.52 -15.60 -4.86
C GLU A 98 6.82 -17.07 -4.62
N ARG A 99 8.08 -17.41 -4.40
CA ARG A 99 8.54 -18.80 -4.18
C ARG A 99 8.03 -19.79 -5.25
N GLY A 100 7.95 -19.35 -6.51
CA GLY A 100 7.48 -20.16 -7.62
C GLY A 100 5.95 -20.33 -7.71
N VAL A 101 5.19 -19.75 -6.79
CA VAL A 101 3.73 -19.76 -6.81
C VAL A 101 3.22 -18.44 -7.39
N ARG A 102 2.44 -18.53 -8.47
CA ARG A 102 1.75 -17.37 -9.04
C ARG A 102 0.45 -17.14 -8.29
N SER A 103 0.32 -15.95 -7.73
CA SER A 103 -0.84 -15.58 -6.89
C SER A 103 -1.35 -14.20 -7.26
N LEU A 104 -2.61 -13.94 -6.92
CA LEU A 104 -3.20 -12.60 -7.00
C LEU A 104 -2.55 -11.71 -5.94
N GLY A 105 -2.01 -10.57 -6.35
CA GLY A 105 -1.55 -9.54 -5.44
C GLY A 105 -2.74 -8.79 -4.83
N LEU A 106 -2.75 -8.62 -3.53
CA LEU A 106 -3.82 -7.95 -2.77
C LEU A 106 -3.28 -6.83 -1.89
N SER A 107 -2.06 -6.98 -1.40
CA SER A 107 -1.43 -6.07 -0.45
C SER A 107 -0.46 -5.10 -1.12
N GLY A 108 -0.10 -4.02 -0.42
CA GLY A 108 0.73 -2.95 -0.94
C GLY A 108 -0.02 -1.95 -1.84
N ASN A 109 0.60 -0.80 -2.11
CA ASN A 109 0.02 0.28 -2.92
C ASN A 109 -0.21 -0.11 -4.39
N LYS A 110 0.55 -1.07 -4.88
CA LYS A 110 0.46 -1.58 -6.26
C LYS A 110 0.03 -3.05 -6.32
N ALA A 111 -0.63 -3.55 -5.28
CA ALA A 111 -0.98 -4.96 -5.16
C ALA A 111 0.24 -5.88 -5.45
N GLN A 112 1.40 -5.52 -4.91
CA GLN A 112 2.66 -6.19 -5.20
C GLN A 112 2.96 -7.39 -4.30
N HIS A 113 2.10 -7.71 -3.34
CA HIS A 113 2.26 -8.84 -2.42
C HIS A 113 0.98 -9.67 -2.34
N ALA A 114 1.13 -10.98 -2.28
CA ALA A 114 0.01 -11.91 -2.15
C ALA A 114 -0.38 -12.16 -0.69
N ASP A 115 0.57 -11.98 0.23
CA ASP A 115 0.35 -12.19 1.67
C ASP A 115 1.09 -11.13 2.51
N LEU A 116 0.82 -11.11 3.81
CA LEU A 116 1.40 -10.15 4.74
C LEU A 116 2.81 -10.50 5.18
N THR A 117 3.25 -11.74 5.03
CA THR A 117 4.57 -12.16 5.51
C THR A 117 5.71 -11.44 4.80
N VAL A 118 5.49 -10.99 3.56
CA VAL A 118 6.45 -10.15 2.83
C VAL A 118 6.53 -8.78 3.46
N GLU A 119 5.37 -8.18 3.77
CA GLU A 119 5.32 -6.84 4.39
C GLU A 119 5.97 -6.81 5.77
N LEU A 120 5.81 -7.88 6.54
CA LEU A 120 6.47 -8.01 7.85
C LEU A 120 8.00 -8.10 7.74
N GLY A 121 8.49 -8.59 6.60
CA GLY A 121 9.92 -8.68 6.31
C GLY A 121 10.58 -7.34 5.94
N PHE A 122 9.84 -6.26 5.73
CA PHE A 122 10.41 -4.95 5.33
C PHE A 122 11.35 -4.33 6.35
N SER A 123 11.33 -4.78 7.60
CA SER A 123 12.35 -4.38 8.58
C SER A 123 13.77 -4.74 8.13
N SER A 124 13.94 -5.69 7.22
CA SER A 124 15.23 -6.03 6.62
C SER A 124 15.85 -4.87 5.84
N ASP A 125 15.03 -3.99 5.28
CA ASP A 125 15.51 -2.77 4.61
C ASP A 125 16.21 -1.80 5.58
N MET A 126 16.00 -1.98 6.88
CA MET A 126 16.68 -1.25 7.94
C MET A 126 17.76 -2.09 8.64
N GLY A 127 18.13 -3.22 8.05
CA GLY A 127 19.14 -4.13 8.60
C GLY A 127 18.62 -5.05 9.71
N VAL A 128 17.31 -5.21 9.88
CA VAL A 128 16.72 -6.15 10.83
C VAL A 128 16.52 -7.50 10.18
N THR A 129 17.35 -8.47 10.57
CA THR A 129 17.32 -9.82 9.99
C THR A 129 16.22 -10.68 10.58
N ASN A 130 15.65 -11.54 9.74
CA ASN A 130 14.59 -12.48 10.10
C ASN A 130 14.67 -13.74 9.23
N SER A 131 13.87 -14.75 9.54
CA SER A 131 13.92 -16.04 8.80
C SER A 131 13.58 -15.94 7.32
N ARG A 132 12.88 -14.89 6.90
CA ARG A 132 12.57 -14.64 5.48
C ARG A 132 13.70 -13.91 4.77
N TYR A 133 14.35 -12.98 5.47
CA TYR A 133 15.48 -12.17 5.03
C TYR A 133 16.61 -12.28 6.05
N PRO A 134 17.38 -13.39 5.99
CA PRO A 134 18.38 -13.68 7.01
C PRO A 134 19.67 -12.89 6.85
N GLU A 135 19.83 -12.21 5.72
CA GLU A 135 21.04 -11.46 5.41
C GLU A 135 20.74 -9.97 5.39
N GLU A 136 21.61 -9.19 6.00
CA GLU A 136 21.61 -7.75 5.87
C GLU A 136 22.22 -7.37 4.51
N ILE A 137 21.39 -6.86 3.60
CA ILE A 137 21.83 -6.45 2.27
C ILE A 137 22.26 -5.00 2.33
N CYS A 138 23.55 -4.76 2.12
CA CYS A 138 24.16 -3.43 2.15
C CYS A 138 25.00 -3.23 0.88
N GLU A 139 24.39 -3.39 -0.27
CA GLU A 139 25.06 -3.25 -1.56
C GLU A 139 25.64 -1.84 -1.73
N GLY A 140 26.90 -1.73 -2.17
CA GLY A 140 27.62 -0.46 -2.25
C GLY A 140 28.22 0.06 -0.95
N GLN A 141 27.89 -0.53 0.21
CA GLN A 141 28.46 -0.16 1.52
C GLN A 141 29.58 -1.13 1.92
N THR A 142 30.76 -0.92 1.40
CA THR A 142 31.92 -1.80 1.66
C THR A 142 32.25 -1.97 3.13
N GLN A 143 31.97 -0.98 3.97
CA GLN A 143 32.18 -1.03 5.42
C GLN A 143 31.24 -2.01 6.11
N VAL A 144 30.00 -2.11 5.65
CA VAL A 144 28.98 -3.01 6.20
C VAL A 144 29.17 -4.41 5.67
N ASN A 145 29.45 -4.56 4.38
CA ASN A 145 29.72 -5.86 3.74
C ASN A 145 30.87 -6.63 4.41
N GLN A 146 31.77 -5.95 5.09
CA GLN A 146 32.86 -6.59 5.86
C GLN A 146 32.44 -7.01 7.26
N GLY A 147 31.40 -6.43 7.81
CA GLY A 147 30.99 -6.64 9.21
C GLY A 147 29.72 -7.47 9.37
N SER A 148 28.66 -7.15 8.65
CA SER A 148 27.34 -7.75 8.82
C SER A 148 27.23 -9.18 8.31
N MET A 149 28.01 -9.49 7.26
CA MET A 149 28.04 -10.83 6.67
C MET A 149 28.98 -11.79 7.42
N MET A 150 29.58 -11.37 8.49
CA MET A 150 30.53 -12.19 9.27
C MET A 150 29.82 -13.23 10.12
N GLY A 151 29.21 -14.20 9.45
CA GLY A 151 28.83 -15.46 10.06
C GLY A 151 27.64 -15.43 10.99
N LEU A 152 26.69 -14.54 10.76
CA LEU A 152 25.39 -14.65 11.40
C LEU A 152 24.72 -15.93 10.93
N SER A 153 24.55 -16.88 11.82
CA SER A 153 23.75 -18.06 11.59
C SER A 153 22.28 -17.74 11.78
N TYR A 154 21.37 -18.59 11.27
CA TYR A 154 19.92 -18.41 11.44
C TYR A 154 19.46 -18.31 12.90
N ASP A 155 20.26 -18.80 13.82
CA ASP A 155 20.06 -18.69 15.28
C ASP A 155 20.47 -17.32 15.88
N GLN A 156 20.98 -16.42 15.06
CA GLN A 156 21.37 -15.06 15.43
C GLN A 156 20.55 -13.99 14.73
N LEU A 157 19.37 -14.35 14.23
CA LEU A 157 18.44 -13.39 13.63
C LEU A 157 17.94 -12.40 14.68
N ASP A 158 17.77 -11.13 14.29
CA ASP A 158 17.23 -10.08 15.17
C ASP A 158 15.78 -10.37 15.55
N VAL A 159 15.01 -10.97 14.64
CA VAL A 159 13.62 -11.37 14.86
C VAL A 159 13.47 -12.86 14.57
N SER A 160 13.03 -13.60 15.58
CA SER A 160 12.79 -15.03 15.46
C SER A 160 11.57 -15.34 14.57
N THR A 161 11.50 -16.58 14.07
CA THR A 161 10.34 -17.04 13.30
C THR A 161 9.05 -16.96 14.12
N GLU A 162 9.11 -17.30 15.42
CA GLU A 162 7.94 -17.22 16.30
C GLU A 162 7.45 -15.77 16.47
N GLU A 163 8.34 -14.81 16.61
CA GLU A 163 7.97 -13.39 16.67
C GLU A 163 7.35 -12.92 15.37
N MET A 164 7.89 -13.32 14.20
CA MET A 164 7.30 -13.03 12.89
C MET A 164 5.88 -13.59 12.76
N GLU A 165 5.67 -14.84 13.19
CA GLU A 165 4.34 -15.48 13.17
C GLU A 165 3.36 -14.78 14.12
N ASN A 166 3.81 -14.35 15.29
CA ASN A 166 2.99 -13.60 16.23
C ASN A 166 2.59 -12.23 15.68
N VAL A 167 3.49 -11.52 15.01
CA VAL A 167 3.18 -10.24 14.36
C VAL A 167 2.19 -10.45 13.20
N ASP A 168 2.38 -11.50 12.39
CA ASP A 168 1.46 -11.84 11.30
C ASP A 168 0.05 -12.13 11.85
N LEU A 169 -0.06 -12.96 12.88
CA LEU A 169 -1.32 -13.22 13.56
C LEU A 169 -1.97 -11.96 14.11
N TYR A 170 -1.19 -11.10 14.76
CA TYR A 170 -1.66 -9.81 15.26
C TYR A 170 -2.22 -8.94 14.12
N MET A 171 -1.47 -8.78 13.05
CA MET A 171 -1.89 -7.96 11.89
C MET A 171 -3.15 -8.50 11.24
N GLN A 172 -3.28 -9.81 11.10
CA GLN A 172 -4.47 -10.46 10.56
C GLN A 172 -5.69 -10.34 11.50
N SER A 173 -5.47 -10.19 12.79
CA SER A 173 -6.53 -10.05 13.79
C SER A 173 -7.08 -8.62 13.93
N LEU A 174 -6.44 -7.61 13.32
CA LEU A 174 -6.87 -6.24 13.40
C LEU A 174 -8.22 -6.03 12.72
N GLY A 175 -9.23 -5.74 13.53
CA GLY A 175 -10.61 -5.55 13.07
C GLY A 175 -10.81 -4.24 12.30
N VAL A 176 -11.87 -4.22 11.52
CA VAL A 176 -12.31 -3.03 10.79
C VAL A 176 -13.22 -2.18 11.70
N PRO A 177 -13.01 -0.86 11.78
CA PRO A 177 -13.93 0.02 12.50
C PRO A 177 -15.36 -0.07 11.94
N ALA A 178 -16.34 -0.16 12.82
CA ALA A 178 -17.75 -0.15 12.42
C ALA A 178 -18.11 1.18 11.73
N ARG A 179 -19.02 1.10 10.75
CA ARG A 179 -19.60 2.29 10.12
C ARG A 179 -20.33 3.13 11.17
N ARG A 180 -20.02 4.42 11.21
CA ARG A 180 -20.54 5.35 12.21
C ARG A 180 -21.70 6.18 11.67
N ASN A 181 -22.57 6.63 12.57
CA ASN A 181 -23.61 7.63 12.29
C ASN A 181 -24.51 7.29 11.08
N ILE A 182 -24.83 6.01 10.91
CA ILE A 182 -25.53 5.49 9.71
C ILE A 182 -26.90 6.16 9.45
N ASN A 183 -27.52 6.72 10.49
CA ASN A 183 -28.81 7.40 10.41
C ASN A 183 -28.67 8.93 10.29
N ASP A 184 -27.46 9.45 10.24
CA ASP A 184 -27.22 10.88 10.08
C ASP A 184 -27.59 11.30 8.64
N PRO A 185 -28.44 12.33 8.45
CA PRO A 185 -28.82 12.80 7.11
C PRO A 185 -27.63 13.18 6.23
N GLN A 186 -26.55 13.70 6.82
CA GLN A 186 -25.33 14.04 6.07
C GLN A 186 -24.60 12.79 5.58
N VAL A 187 -24.54 11.72 6.39
CA VAL A 187 -23.96 10.43 6.02
C VAL A 187 -24.76 9.78 4.89
N ILE A 188 -26.09 9.82 4.99
CA ILE A 188 -27.00 9.30 3.95
C ILE A 188 -26.80 10.07 2.63
N LYS A 189 -26.75 11.40 2.71
CA LYS A 189 -26.48 12.25 1.53
C LYS A 189 -25.10 11.97 0.94
N GLY A 190 -24.10 11.77 1.79
CA GLY A 190 -22.75 11.37 1.38
C GLY A 190 -22.73 10.06 0.59
N GLU A 191 -23.47 9.06 1.03
CA GLU A 191 -23.63 7.79 0.32
C GLU A 191 -24.32 7.98 -1.06
N GLN A 192 -25.36 8.78 -1.11
CA GLN A 192 -26.02 9.11 -2.40
C GLN A 192 -25.04 9.79 -3.36
N ASN A 193 -24.24 10.74 -2.87
CA ASN A 193 -23.25 11.43 -3.68
C ASN A 193 -22.12 10.49 -4.14
N PHE A 194 -21.71 9.52 -3.31
CA PHE A 194 -20.74 8.50 -3.66
C PHE A 194 -21.17 7.70 -4.91
N TYR A 195 -22.40 7.27 -4.95
CA TYR A 195 -22.95 6.59 -6.13
C TYR A 195 -23.15 7.53 -7.32
N LYS A 196 -23.65 8.76 -7.08
CA LYS A 196 -23.83 9.77 -8.11
C LYS A 196 -22.51 10.14 -8.80
N ALA A 197 -21.46 10.30 -8.03
CA ALA A 197 -20.10 10.58 -8.50
C ALA A 197 -19.37 9.35 -9.08
N LYS A 198 -20.03 8.18 -9.14
CA LYS A 198 -19.46 6.93 -9.67
C LYS A 198 -18.25 6.38 -8.90
N CYS A 199 -18.02 6.83 -7.67
CA CYS A 199 -16.91 6.32 -6.85
C CYS A 199 -16.97 4.80 -6.64
N HIS A 200 -18.17 4.22 -6.64
CA HIS A 200 -18.42 2.78 -6.50
C HIS A 200 -17.89 1.93 -7.66
N LEU A 201 -17.48 2.53 -8.79
CA LEU A 201 -16.93 1.77 -9.92
C LEU A 201 -15.54 1.18 -9.60
N CYS A 202 -14.75 1.87 -8.78
CA CYS A 202 -13.49 1.37 -8.23
C CYS A 202 -13.65 0.97 -6.75
N HIS A 203 -14.41 1.77 -5.99
CA HIS A 203 -14.65 1.54 -4.57
C HIS A 203 -15.88 0.64 -4.36
N VAL A 204 -15.76 -0.63 -4.79
CA VAL A 204 -16.81 -1.65 -4.64
C VAL A 204 -17.17 -1.81 -3.17
N THR A 205 -18.45 -1.71 -2.87
CA THR A 205 -18.93 -1.61 -1.48
C THR A 205 -18.98 -2.92 -0.73
N THR A 206 -19.06 -4.04 -1.45
CA THR A 206 -19.30 -5.36 -0.85
C THR A 206 -18.48 -6.42 -1.54
N LEU A 207 -17.76 -7.21 -0.76
CA LEU A 207 -16.99 -8.37 -1.17
C LEU A 207 -17.19 -9.52 -0.19
N HIS A 208 -16.73 -10.70 -0.57
CA HIS A 208 -16.83 -11.91 0.24
C HIS A 208 -15.47 -12.52 0.50
N THR A 209 -15.33 -13.09 1.69
CA THR A 209 -14.15 -13.88 2.03
C THR A 209 -14.37 -15.34 1.66
N LYS A 210 -13.27 -16.06 1.42
CA LYS A 210 -13.25 -17.51 1.16
C LYS A 210 -14.08 -18.25 2.19
N PRO A 211 -14.55 -19.47 1.88
CA PRO A 211 -15.29 -20.29 2.84
C PRO A 211 -14.53 -20.46 4.17
N ARG A 212 -15.28 -20.56 5.25
CA ARG A 212 -14.71 -20.82 6.58
C ARG A 212 -13.85 -22.08 6.58
N GLY A 213 -12.70 -22.01 7.18
CA GLY A 213 -11.75 -23.13 7.25
C GLY A 213 -10.78 -23.20 6.07
N THR A 214 -10.86 -22.30 5.11
CA THR A 214 -9.84 -22.20 4.04
C THR A 214 -8.49 -21.83 4.64
N VAL A 215 -7.44 -22.54 4.22
CA VAL A 215 -6.06 -22.20 4.55
C VAL A 215 -5.60 -21.07 3.66
N LEU A 216 -5.04 -20.00 4.25
CA LEU A 216 -4.50 -18.86 3.55
C LEU A 216 -3.10 -19.16 2.99
N LEU A 217 -2.58 -18.30 2.11
CA LEU A 217 -1.29 -18.49 1.44
C LEU A 217 -0.10 -18.64 2.40
N ASN A 218 -0.18 -17.99 3.56
CA ASN A 218 0.82 -18.07 4.62
C ASN A 218 0.61 -19.29 5.56
N ASN A 219 -0.18 -20.27 5.15
CA ASN A 219 -0.61 -21.43 5.93
C ASN A 219 -1.44 -21.10 7.19
N THR A 220 -1.86 -19.86 7.36
CA THR A 220 -2.72 -19.47 8.48
C THR A 220 -4.15 -19.93 8.20
N GLN A 221 -4.78 -20.48 9.22
CA GLN A 221 -6.20 -20.82 9.21
C GLN A 221 -6.89 -20.08 10.33
N LEU A 222 -7.48 -18.93 10.00
CA LEU A 222 -8.25 -18.12 10.95
C LEU A 222 -9.74 -18.30 10.66
N PRO A 223 -10.44 -19.19 11.41
CA PRO A 223 -11.82 -19.56 11.11
C PRO A 223 -12.79 -18.39 11.07
N TRP A 224 -12.50 -17.33 11.82
CA TRP A 224 -13.33 -16.12 11.87
C TRP A 224 -13.19 -15.21 10.66
N LEU A 225 -12.14 -15.34 9.84
CA LEU A 225 -11.96 -14.57 8.61
C LEU A 225 -12.77 -15.14 7.43
N GLY A 226 -13.12 -16.41 7.48
CA GLY A 226 -13.83 -17.08 6.38
C GLY A 226 -15.34 -16.94 6.46
N GLY A 227 -16.00 -16.92 5.29
CA GLY A 227 -17.45 -16.86 5.14
C GLY A 227 -18.07 -15.54 5.60
N GLN A 228 -17.33 -14.44 5.47
CA GLN A 228 -17.78 -13.12 5.82
C GLN A 228 -18.20 -12.30 4.59
N THR A 229 -19.24 -11.49 4.75
CA THR A 229 -19.52 -10.37 3.85
C THR A 229 -18.83 -9.15 4.43
N ILE A 230 -17.96 -8.52 3.64
CA ILE A 230 -17.15 -7.38 4.06
C ILE A 230 -17.43 -6.16 3.20
N HIS A 231 -17.18 -4.97 3.74
CA HIS A 231 -17.45 -3.70 3.08
C HIS A 231 -16.18 -2.85 2.96
N PRO A 232 -15.22 -3.23 2.11
CA PRO A 232 -13.93 -2.53 2.00
C PRO A 232 -14.03 -1.19 1.27
N TYR A 233 -15.04 -1.00 0.45
CA TYR A 233 -15.08 0.11 -0.50
C TYR A 233 -13.81 0.12 -1.36
N SER A 234 -13.52 -1.02 -1.98
CA SER A 234 -12.37 -1.27 -2.85
C SER A 234 -12.64 -2.51 -3.69
N ASP A 235 -12.19 -2.50 -4.93
CA ASP A 235 -12.14 -3.66 -5.80
C ASP A 235 -10.78 -4.38 -5.77
N TYR A 236 -9.80 -3.82 -5.08
CA TYR A 236 -8.41 -4.30 -5.00
C TYR A 236 -7.70 -4.40 -6.36
N LEU A 237 -8.24 -3.79 -7.40
CA LEU A 237 -7.66 -3.76 -8.73
C LEU A 237 -6.65 -2.62 -8.89
N LEU A 238 -5.78 -2.78 -9.86
CA LEU A 238 -4.93 -1.71 -10.36
C LEU A 238 -5.73 -0.85 -11.35
N HIS A 239 -5.71 0.45 -11.12
CA HIS A 239 -6.26 1.45 -12.03
C HIS A 239 -5.19 2.42 -12.49
N ASP A 240 -5.28 2.83 -13.75
CA ASP A 240 -4.47 3.93 -14.27
C ASP A 240 -4.96 5.25 -13.65
N MET A 241 -4.12 5.85 -12.84
CA MET A 241 -4.40 7.10 -12.13
C MET A 241 -3.82 8.33 -12.85
N GLY A 242 -3.50 8.18 -14.12
CA GLY A 242 -3.00 9.25 -14.98
C GLY A 242 -1.50 9.45 -14.90
N SER A 243 -0.98 10.03 -15.97
CA SER A 243 0.42 10.41 -16.08
C SER A 243 0.63 11.87 -15.66
N GLU A 244 1.85 12.25 -15.30
CA GLU A 244 2.22 13.63 -14.95
C GLU A 244 1.97 14.66 -16.09
N ILE A 245 1.70 14.20 -17.30
CA ILE A 245 1.53 15.05 -18.50
C ILE A 245 0.48 16.16 -18.29
N MET A 246 -0.44 15.96 -17.37
CA MET A 246 -1.47 16.96 -17.02
C MET A 246 -1.26 17.59 -15.62
N GLY A 247 -0.15 17.31 -14.95
CA GLY A 247 0.15 17.84 -13.62
C GLY A 247 -0.67 17.25 -12.47
N VAL A 248 -1.61 16.36 -12.75
CA VAL A 248 -2.53 15.76 -11.77
C VAL A 248 -2.47 14.24 -11.71
N GLY A 249 -1.57 13.63 -12.47
CA GLY A 249 -1.40 12.17 -12.48
C GLY A 249 -0.58 11.65 -11.30
N LEU A 250 -0.82 10.39 -10.94
CA LEU A 250 -0.15 9.72 -9.83
C LEU A 250 0.95 8.76 -10.33
N ASN A 251 1.72 9.18 -11.32
CA ASN A 251 2.81 8.36 -11.84
C ASN A 251 4.09 8.56 -11.01
N ASP A 252 4.53 7.50 -10.32
CA ASP A 252 5.78 7.49 -9.57
C ASP A 252 6.96 6.89 -10.37
N ASN A 253 6.77 6.55 -11.64
CA ASN A 253 7.73 5.90 -12.52
C ASN A 253 8.30 4.56 -11.99
N TYR A 254 7.72 4.03 -10.92
CA TYR A 254 8.19 2.79 -10.29
C TYR A 254 7.30 1.61 -10.69
N VAL A 255 7.89 0.65 -11.39
CA VAL A 255 7.23 -0.61 -11.77
C VAL A 255 7.34 -1.61 -10.63
N SER A 256 6.21 -2.22 -10.24
CA SER A 256 6.16 -3.21 -9.16
C SER A 256 5.38 -4.45 -9.61
N GLY A 257 6.07 -5.55 -9.88
CA GLY A 257 5.48 -6.69 -10.56
C GLY A 257 4.99 -6.32 -11.95
N LEU A 258 3.71 -6.48 -12.22
CA LEU A 258 3.07 -6.06 -13.47
C LEU A 258 2.48 -4.64 -13.40
N ALA A 259 2.47 -3.99 -12.23
CA ALA A 259 1.94 -2.65 -12.05
C ALA A 259 2.92 -1.60 -12.60
N ARG A 260 2.42 -0.72 -13.46
CA ARG A 260 3.18 0.40 -14.01
C ARG A 260 3.25 1.55 -13.02
N GLY A 261 4.10 2.54 -13.28
CA GLY A 261 4.26 3.73 -12.44
C GLY A 261 2.95 4.49 -12.19
N ASN A 262 2.09 4.60 -13.19
CA ASN A 262 0.79 5.26 -13.12
C ASN A 262 -0.36 4.38 -12.59
N GLU A 263 -0.12 3.10 -12.33
CA GLU A 263 -1.15 2.18 -11.87
C GLU A 263 -1.07 1.99 -10.36
N TRP A 264 -2.24 2.10 -9.71
CA TRP A 264 -2.37 2.01 -8.26
C TRP A 264 -3.55 1.13 -7.88
N ARG A 265 -3.36 0.36 -6.82
CA ARG A 265 -4.43 -0.46 -6.24
C ARG A 265 -5.45 0.42 -5.54
N THR A 266 -6.74 0.18 -5.80
CA THR A 266 -7.81 0.82 -5.02
C THR A 266 -7.64 0.51 -3.53
N THR A 267 -7.37 1.53 -2.73
CA THR A 267 -7.18 1.39 -1.29
C THR A 267 -8.54 1.25 -0.58
N PRO A 268 -8.70 0.30 0.35
CA PRO A 268 -9.89 0.22 1.19
C PRO A 268 -10.14 1.52 1.95
N LEU A 269 -11.40 1.94 2.01
CA LEU A 269 -11.79 3.17 2.72
C LEU A 269 -12.14 2.93 4.19
N TRP A 270 -11.86 1.75 4.73
CA TRP A 270 -12.06 1.44 6.15
C TRP A 270 -11.38 2.47 7.05
N GLY A 271 -12.14 3.05 7.97
CA GLY A 271 -11.63 3.98 8.95
C GLY A 271 -11.12 5.32 8.40
N ILE A 272 -11.31 5.62 7.12
CA ILE A 272 -10.78 6.86 6.49
C ILE A 272 -11.22 8.13 7.23
N GLY A 273 -12.46 8.18 7.71
CA GLY A 273 -12.96 9.32 8.47
C GLY A 273 -12.38 9.47 9.90
N LEU A 274 -11.48 8.57 10.30
CA LEU A 274 -10.73 8.66 11.56
C LEU A 274 -9.27 9.03 11.35
N GLN A 275 -8.81 9.08 10.11
CA GLN A 275 -7.39 9.23 9.78
C GLN A 275 -6.78 10.50 10.39
N GLU A 276 -7.43 11.64 10.23
CA GLU A 276 -6.96 12.91 10.81
C GLU A 276 -6.88 12.83 12.33
N LYS A 277 -7.88 12.22 12.96
CA LYS A 277 -7.94 12.09 14.42
C LYS A 277 -6.85 11.18 14.98
N VAL A 278 -6.45 10.16 14.22
CA VAL A 278 -5.44 9.17 14.62
C VAL A 278 -4.03 9.62 14.26
N ASN A 279 -3.85 10.15 13.04
CA ASN A 279 -2.53 10.45 12.48
C ASN A 279 -2.20 11.96 12.48
N GLY A 280 -3.15 12.83 12.86
CA GLY A 280 -2.97 14.28 12.84
C GLY A 280 -2.97 14.90 11.44
N HIS A 281 -3.25 14.13 10.39
CA HIS A 281 -3.30 14.62 9.00
C HIS A 281 -4.28 13.80 8.15
N THR A 282 -4.65 14.36 7.00
CA THR A 282 -5.59 13.76 6.03
C THR A 282 -4.91 13.26 4.76
N TYR A 283 -3.59 13.03 4.77
CA TYR A 283 -2.85 12.58 3.61
C TYR A 283 -3.28 11.19 3.16
N PHE A 284 -3.43 11.03 1.85
CA PHE A 284 -3.72 9.74 1.24
C PHE A 284 -2.42 9.01 0.87
N PRO A 285 -2.45 7.67 0.74
CA PRO A 285 -1.26 6.86 0.49
C PRO A 285 -0.51 7.14 -0.80
N VAL A 286 -1.03 8.00 -1.67
CA VAL A 286 -0.40 8.37 -2.94
C VAL A 286 0.12 9.79 -2.85
N SER A 287 1.35 10.01 -3.19
CA SER A 287 2.23 11.12 -2.85
C SER A 287 1.81 12.54 -3.26
N TYR A 288 0.67 12.75 -3.90
CA TYR A 288 0.36 14.03 -4.54
C TYR A 288 -0.87 14.76 -4.00
N THR A 289 -1.51 14.31 -2.95
CA THR A 289 -2.78 14.93 -2.60
C THR A 289 -2.91 15.34 -1.16
N HIS A 290 -2.68 16.61 -0.94
CA HIS A 290 -3.50 17.36 0.00
C HIS A 290 -4.82 17.72 -0.70
N LEU A 291 -5.71 16.77 -0.85
CA LEU A 291 -7.11 17.14 -0.90
C LEU A 291 -7.51 17.46 0.54
N THR A 292 -7.34 18.70 0.94
CA THR A 292 -8.21 19.26 1.97
C THR A 292 -9.62 19.18 1.40
N LEU A 293 -10.29 18.05 1.62
CA LEU A 293 -11.73 18.00 1.41
C LEU A 293 -12.30 19.10 2.28
N PRO A 294 -12.99 20.08 1.71
CA PRO A 294 -13.62 21.10 2.52
C PRO A 294 -14.54 20.38 3.52
N THR A 295 -14.26 20.57 4.79
CA THR A 295 -15.10 20.11 5.90
C THR A 295 -16.37 20.95 5.94
N LYS A 296 -17.19 20.87 4.89
CA LYS A 296 -18.54 21.44 4.88
C LYS A 296 -19.57 20.40 4.49
#